data_7488b6c86a390860a68a254dd2f1c8fa
#
_entry.id   7488b6c86a390860a68a254dd2f1c8fa
#
_cell.length_a   1.000
_cell.length_b   1.000
_cell.length_c   1.000
_cell.angle_alpha   90.00
_cell.angle_beta   90.00
_cell.angle_gamma   90.00
#
_symmetry.space_group_name_H-M   'P 1'
#
loop_
_entity.id
_entity.type
_entity.pdbx_description
1 polymer ?
#
loop_
_entity_poly.entity_id
_entity_poly.type
_entity_poly.pdbx_seq_one_letter_code
_entity_poly.pdbx_strand_id
1 'polypeptide(L)'
;MRTFLLTLLAFALVGCRNVPLSYSGGDGSSLQQAVIIKSAKNEEAGVAAERTWMEQRYPGFHKGEQALLNSDGKHYDEIKITTREGHKTVYFDITDFFGKY
;
A
#
# COMPACT_ATOMS: atom_id res chain seq x y z
N MET A 1 29.51 -19.09 35.08
CA MET A 1 29.12 -18.79 34.69
C MET A 1 28.54 -18.13 34.10
N ARG A 2 28.41 -17.93 34.02
CA ARG A 2 27.78 -17.36 33.54
C ARG A 2 27.32 -16.51 32.81
N THR A 3 27.15 -16.36 32.56
CA THR A 3 26.66 -15.77 31.95
C THR A 3 26.15 -15.14 31.18
N PHE A 4 25.93 -14.81 31.04
CA PHE A 4 25.34 -14.25 30.39
C PHE A 4 24.86 -13.42 29.86
N LEU A 5 24.68 -13.18 29.71
CA LEU A 5 24.19 -12.50 29.32
C LEU A 5 23.82 -11.78 28.64
N LEU A 6 23.70 -11.54 28.44
CA LEU A 6 23.29 -10.89 27.88
C LEU A 6 22.83 -10.25 27.21
N THR A 7 22.62 -10.12 27.05
CA THR A 7 22.10 -9.53 26.46
C THR A 7 21.65 -8.89 25.84
N LEU A 8 21.53 -8.63 25.78
CA LEU A 8 21.01 -7.96 25.26
C LEU A 8 20.65 -7.33 24.65
N LEU A 9 20.60 -7.15 24.50
CA LEU A 9 20.20 -6.50 23.93
C LEU A 9 19.92 -5.89 23.33
N ALA A 10 19.92 -5.91 23.35
CA ALA A 10 19.58 -5.22 22.78
C ALA A 10 19.12 -4.80 22.16
N PHE A 11 18.85 -4.62 22.16
CA PHE A 11 18.26 -4.12 21.53
C PHE A 11 17.93 -3.29 21.14
N ALA A 12 18.01 -3.18 21.46
CA ALA A 12 17.61 -2.44 21.20
C ALA A 12 17.46 -1.87 20.53
N LEU A 13 17.42 -1.63 20.28
CA LEU A 13 17.23 -1.11 19.67
C LEU A 13 16.69 -0.68 19.02
N VAL A 14 16.45 -0.54 19.11
CA VAL A 14 15.92 -0.15 18.58
C VAL A 14 15.36 0.60 18.14
N GLY A 15 15.30 0.92 18.16
CA GLY A 15 14.63 1.74 17.94
C GLY A 15 14.20 2.54 16.91
N CYS A 16 14.40 2.86 16.28
CA CYS A 16 13.94 3.65 15.40
C CYS A 16 13.45 3.08 14.32
N ARG A 17 12.86 3.37 13.97
CA ARG A 17 12.47 2.78 13.17
C ARG A 17 11.70 3.22 12.16
N ASN A 18 11.92 2.88 11.05
CA ASN A 18 11.08 3.11 9.95
C ASN A 18 10.07 1.99 9.86
N VAL A 19 8.82 2.34 9.85
CA VAL A 19 7.77 1.35 9.61
C VAL A 19 7.77 1.07 8.11
N PRO A 20 7.94 -0.17 7.69
CA PRO A 20 7.96 -0.46 6.25
C PRO A 20 6.59 -0.29 5.63
N LEU A 21 6.59 0.13 4.36
CA LEU A 21 5.38 0.20 3.56
C LEU A 21 4.73 -1.18 3.53
N SER A 22 3.41 -1.23 3.68
CA SER A 22 2.70 -2.49 3.69
C SER A 22 1.36 -2.36 3.01
N TYR A 23 0.82 -3.51 2.60
CA TYR A 23 -0.50 -3.63 2.00
C TYR A 23 -1.36 -4.48 2.93
N SER A 24 -2.62 -4.07 3.07
CA SER A 24 -3.59 -4.83 3.85
C SER A 24 -4.97 -4.63 3.23
N GLY A 25 -6.01 -5.02 3.94
CA GLY A 25 -7.37 -4.87 3.45
C GLY A 25 -7.76 -5.99 2.53
N GLY A 26 -8.44 -5.68 1.44
CA GLY A 26 -8.98 -6.67 0.53
C GLY A 26 -8.16 -6.88 -0.72
N ASP A 27 -8.81 -7.42 -1.74
CA ASP A 27 -8.16 -7.76 -2.99
C ASP A 27 -8.26 -6.65 -4.05
N GLY A 28 -8.80 -5.50 -3.69
CA GLY A 28 -8.92 -4.36 -4.58
C GLY A 28 -10.11 -4.41 -5.53
N SER A 29 -10.98 -5.39 -5.41
CA SER A 29 -12.05 -5.60 -6.40
C SER A 29 -13.24 -4.66 -6.21
N SER A 30 -13.36 -4.01 -5.07
CA SER A 30 -14.44 -3.07 -4.79
C SER A 30 -13.96 -2.07 -3.74
N LEU A 31 -14.77 -1.05 -3.51
CA LEU A 31 -14.46 -0.06 -2.49
C LEU A 31 -14.34 -0.74 -1.12
N GLN A 32 -15.23 -1.67 -0.82
CA GLN A 32 -15.22 -2.40 0.45
C GLN A 32 -14.03 -3.34 0.56
N GLN A 33 -13.50 -3.78 -0.57
CA GLN A 33 -12.35 -4.67 -0.64
C GLN A 33 -11.09 -3.95 -1.08
N ALA A 34 -11.02 -2.64 -0.85
CA ALA A 34 -9.88 -1.84 -1.28
C ALA A 34 -8.58 -2.33 -0.63
N VAL A 35 -7.51 -2.28 -1.40
CA VAL A 35 -6.17 -2.54 -0.89
C VAL A 35 -5.76 -1.32 -0.08
N ILE A 36 -5.39 -1.52 1.18
CA ILE A 36 -4.97 -0.44 2.06
C ILE A 36 -3.46 -0.33 2.02
N ILE A 37 -2.97 0.86 1.65
CA ILE A 37 -1.53 1.12 1.61
C ILE A 37 -1.15 1.91 2.85
N LYS A 38 -0.20 1.37 3.63
CA LYS A 38 0.25 1.99 4.87
C LYS A 38 1.73 2.32 4.79
N SER A 39 2.09 3.43 5.41
CA SER A 39 3.49 3.82 5.65
C SER A 39 4.24 4.20 4.39
N ALA A 40 3.54 4.65 3.36
CA ALA A 40 4.17 5.35 2.26
C ALA A 40 4.51 6.75 2.77
N LYS A 41 5.74 7.23 2.52
CA LYS A 41 6.16 8.48 3.13
C LYS A 41 5.49 9.69 2.49
N ASN A 42 5.04 9.58 1.26
CA ASN A 42 4.38 10.69 0.57
C ASN A 42 3.56 10.14 -0.58
N GLU A 43 2.91 11.04 -1.32
CA GLU A 43 2.05 10.63 -2.44
C GLU A 43 2.83 9.93 -3.53
N GLU A 44 4.03 10.39 -3.82
CA GLU A 44 4.85 9.75 -4.85
C GLU A 44 5.14 8.29 -4.49
N ALA A 45 5.53 8.04 -3.25
CA ALA A 45 5.79 6.68 -2.79
C ALA A 45 4.52 5.84 -2.78
N GLY A 46 3.39 6.46 -2.45
CA GLY A 46 2.10 5.77 -2.45
C GLY A 46 1.67 5.35 -3.83
N VAL A 47 1.83 6.24 -4.82
CA VAL A 47 1.50 5.92 -6.21
C VAL A 47 2.41 4.82 -6.74
N ALA A 48 3.69 4.87 -6.37
CA ALA A 48 4.62 3.79 -6.74
C ALA A 48 4.18 2.46 -6.13
N ALA A 49 3.66 2.49 -4.91
CA ALA A 49 3.16 1.29 -4.25
C ALA A 49 1.93 0.71 -4.96
N GLU A 50 1.04 1.59 -5.44
CA GLU A 50 -0.11 1.13 -6.24
C GLU A 50 0.36 0.39 -7.48
N ARG A 51 1.31 0.99 -8.20
CA ARG A 51 1.84 0.38 -9.42
C ARG A 51 2.50 -0.96 -9.12
N THR A 52 3.29 -1.03 -8.06
CA THR A 52 3.96 -2.27 -7.68
C THR A 52 2.95 -3.37 -7.40
N TRP A 53 1.89 -3.03 -6.65
CA TRP A 53 0.84 -4.01 -6.35
C TRP A 53 0.17 -4.52 -7.62
N MET A 54 -0.17 -3.59 -8.53
CA MET A 54 -0.84 -3.96 -9.78
C MET A 54 0.08 -4.80 -10.68
N GLU A 55 1.36 -4.46 -10.72
CA GLU A 55 2.32 -5.20 -11.55
C GLU A 55 2.49 -6.64 -11.04
N GLN A 56 2.50 -6.81 -9.72
CA GLN A 56 2.62 -8.15 -9.15
C GLN A 56 1.35 -8.98 -9.35
N ARG A 57 0.20 -8.34 -9.27
CA ARG A 57 -1.08 -9.03 -9.39
C ARG A 57 -1.47 -9.25 -10.84
N TYR A 58 -1.18 -8.29 -11.70
CA TYR A 58 -1.57 -8.30 -13.11
C TYR A 58 -0.38 -7.92 -13.98
N PRO A 59 0.62 -8.82 -14.11
CA PRO A 59 1.83 -8.48 -14.87
C PRO A 59 1.50 -8.01 -16.27
N GLY A 60 2.12 -6.90 -16.67
CA GLY A 60 1.93 -6.34 -18.01
C GLY A 60 0.64 -5.56 -18.18
N PHE A 61 -0.02 -5.17 -17.08
CA PHE A 61 -1.25 -4.41 -17.17
C PHE A 61 -1.03 -3.06 -17.86
N HIS A 62 -2.10 -2.55 -18.47
CA HIS A 62 -2.12 -1.19 -19.00
C HIS A 62 -3.09 -0.36 -18.20
N LYS A 63 -2.62 0.79 -17.72
CA LYS A 63 -3.43 1.68 -16.92
C LYS A 63 -4.33 2.52 -17.83
N GLY A 64 -5.60 2.60 -17.47
CA GLY A 64 -6.57 3.47 -18.11
C GLY A 64 -6.89 4.65 -17.22
N GLU A 65 -8.18 4.91 -17.04
CA GLU A 65 -8.66 6.06 -16.26
C GLU A 65 -8.46 5.84 -14.77
N GLN A 66 -8.34 6.96 -14.07
CA GLN A 66 -8.19 6.95 -12.62
C GLN A 66 -9.08 8.04 -12.04
N ALA A 67 -9.72 7.74 -10.92
CA ALA A 67 -10.54 8.71 -10.21
C ALA A 67 -10.21 8.67 -8.73
N LEU A 68 -10.28 9.85 -8.10
CA LEU A 68 -10.16 9.97 -6.65
C LEU A 68 -11.57 9.92 -6.08
N LEU A 69 -11.81 9.05 -5.13
CA LEU A 69 -13.09 8.92 -4.46
C LEU A 69 -12.94 9.24 -2.99
N ASN A 70 -13.93 9.91 -2.42
CA ASN A 70 -13.97 10.21 -1.00
C ASN A 70 -15.23 9.56 -0.42
N SER A 71 -15.06 8.81 0.67
CA SER A 71 -16.18 8.11 1.29
C SER A 71 -15.88 7.91 2.76
N ASP A 72 -16.79 8.36 3.62
CA ASP A 72 -16.68 8.18 5.08
C ASP A 72 -15.35 8.66 5.65
N GLY A 73 -14.87 9.81 5.17
CA GLY A 73 -13.63 10.39 5.65
C GLY A 73 -12.38 9.71 5.11
N LYS A 74 -12.53 8.77 4.19
CA LYS A 74 -11.40 8.07 3.58
C LYS A 74 -11.24 8.48 2.13
N HIS A 75 -10.04 8.31 1.63
CA HIS A 75 -9.68 8.64 0.26
C HIS A 75 -9.28 7.37 -0.47
N TYR A 76 -9.76 7.22 -1.69
CA TYR A 76 -9.52 6.02 -2.49
C TYR A 76 -9.10 6.40 -3.89
N ASP A 77 -8.19 5.63 -4.46
CA ASP A 77 -7.94 5.67 -5.90
C ASP A 77 -8.71 4.53 -6.55
N GLU A 78 -9.52 4.88 -7.56
CA GLU A 78 -10.20 3.91 -8.40
C GLU A 78 -9.47 3.89 -9.72
N ILE A 79 -8.80 2.79 -10.04
CA ILE A 79 -7.92 2.72 -11.20
C ILE A 79 -8.44 1.64 -12.15
N LYS A 80 -8.75 2.04 -13.38
CA LYS A 80 -9.18 1.11 -14.42
C LYS A 80 -7.95 0.63 -15.16
N ILE A 81 -7.85 -0.68 -15.34
CA ILE A 81 -6.71 -1.29 -16.04
C ILE A 81 -7.21 -2.30 -17.03
N THR A 82 -6.38 -2.61 -18.01
CA THR A 82 -6.58 -3.70 -18.95
C THR A 82 -5.54 -4.76 -18.65
N THR A 83 -5.99 -5.99 -18.50
CA THR A 83 -5.12 -7.12 -18.22
C THR A 83 -5.32 -8.19 -19.29
N ARG A 84 -4.56 -9.27 -19.18
CA ARG A 84 -4.76 -10.43 -20.08
C ARG A 84 -6.17 -10.99 -19.98
N GLU A 85 -6.81 -10.81 -18.84
CA GLU A 85 -8.16 -11.34 -18.59
C GLU A 85 -9.24 -10.33 -18.93
N GLY A 86 -8.86 -9.15 -19.45
CA GLY A 86 -9.81 -8.12 -19.81
C GLY A 86 -9.72 -6.91 -18.89
N HIS A 87 -10.79 -6.13 -18.88
CA HIS A 87 -10.83 -4.90 -18.08
C HIS A 87 -11.10 -5.21 -16.62
N LYS A 88 -10.39 -4.50 -15.74
CA LYS A 88 -10.60 -4.60 -14.30
C LYS A 88 -10.53 -3.22 -13.70
N THR A 89 -11.16 -3.08 -12.54
CA THR A 89 -11.04 -1.86 -11.74
C THR A 89 -10.42 -2.26 -10.41
N VAL A 90 -9.40 -1.52 -9.98
CA VAL A 90 -8.70 -1.78 -8.73
C VAL A 90 -8.91 -0.58 -7.81
N TYR A 91 -9.25 -0.85 -6.56
CA TYR A 91 -9.49 0.17 -5.55
C TYR A 91 -8.39 0.13 -4.50
N PHE A 92 -7.80 1.29 -4.23
CA PHE A 92 -6.80 1.44 -3.18
C PHE A 92 -7.29 2.46 -2.16
N ASP A 93 -7.19 2.10 -0.88
CA ASP A 93 -7.42 3.04 0.21
C ASP A 93 -6.10 3.76 0.43
N ILE A 94 -6.08 5.05 0.09
CA ILE A 94 -4.87 5.87 0.11
C ILE A 94 -4.89 6.88 1.25
N THR A 95 -5.80 6.70 2.21
CA THR A 95 -6.01 7.66 3.29
C THR A 95 -4.71 7.98 4.02
N ASP A 96 -3.87 6.97 4.21
CA ASP A 96 -2.65 7.13 5.01
C ASP A 96 -1.65 8.10 4.37
N PHE A 97 -1.54 8.14 3.05
CA PHE A 97 -0.57 9.01 2.40
C PHE A 97 -1.20 10.19 1.65
N PHE A 98 -2.51 10.25 1.57
CA PHE A 98 -3.21 11.29 0.81
C PHE A 98 -2.81 12.67 1.33
N GLY A 99 -2.36 13.54 0.43
CA GLY A 99 -1.97 14.90 0.77
C GLY A 99 -0.59 15.04 1.39
N LYS A 100 0.19 13.98 1.45
CA LYS A 100 1.56 14.07 1.95
C LYS A 100 2.51 14.29 0.78
N TYR A 101 3.29 15.41 0.86
CA TYR A 101 4.16 15.79 -0.23
C TYR A 101 5.63 15.75 0.14
#